data_287f59bbf38d4bb1950d6b914fbd7fd9
#
_entry.id   287f59bbf38d4bb1950d6b914fbd7fd9
#
_cell.length_a   1.000
_cell.length_b   1.000
_cell.length_c   1.000
_cell.angle_alpha   90.00
_cell.angle_beta   90.00
_cell.angle_gamma   90.00
#
_symmetry.space_group_name_H-M   'P 1'
#
loop_
_entity.id
_entity.type
_entity.pdbx_description
1 polymer ?
#
loop_
_entity_poly.entity_id
_entity_poly.type
_entity_poly.pdbx_seq_one_letter_code
_entity_poly.pdbx_strand_id
1 'polypeptide(L)'
;MVELAIYTVAADRTLRGSDLDQQSARDALADIGWSVYRRLLALSSLPARLVTRDAGKRLRWSIRGLLVFPFRPVGAPGYAAEIFRQGEDINTHFTHCPPQSFARRIADETDDPEALAGFANSWCQYDWPGADLIAADGHRGHYIRRRTLSAGDPVCDMCWAAHPTHTANGHLQKAGVS
;
A
#
# COMPACT_ATOMS: atom_id res chain seq x y z
N MET A 1 5.83 8.86 7.88
CA MET A 1 5.64 7.67 7.00
C MET A 1 6.90 6.80 6.92
N VAL A 2 8.12 7.38 6.90
CA VAL A 2 9.37 6.58 6.96
C VAL A 2 9.48 5.84 8.30
N GLU A 3 9.01 6.42 9.39
CA GLU A 3 8.97 5.80 10.72
C GLU A 3 8.24 4.45 10.70
N LEU A 4 7.16 4.34 9.92
CA LEU A 4 6.45 3.07 9.76
C LEU A 4 7.33 2.02 9.08
N ALA A 5 8.15 2.40 8.10
CA ALA A 5 9.09 1.48 7.47
C ALA A 5 10.21 1.06 8.44
N ILE A 6 10.69 1.96 9.30
CA ILE A 6 11.66 1.65 10.35
C ILE A 6 11.09 0.58 11.29
N TYR A 7 9.88 0.79 11.81
CA TYR A 7 9.23 -0.20 12.68
C TYR A 7 8.96 -1.52 11.96
N THR A 8 8.58 -1.47 10.68
CA THR A 8 8.32 -2.67 9.88
C THR A 8 9.58 -3.50 9.70
N VAL A 9 10.70 -2.88 9.33
CA VAL A 9 11.99 -3.59 9.17
C VAL A 9 12.49 -4.13 10.52
N ALA A 10 12.35 -3.38 11.60
CA ALA A 10 12.73 -3.86 12.93
C ALA A 10 11.86 -5.05 13.39
N ALA A 11 10.55 -4.97 13.18
CA ALA A 11 9.62 -6.05 13.51
C ALA A 11 9.87 -7.30 12.65
N ASP A 12 10.10 -7.12 11.34
CA ASP A 12 10.45 -8.21 10.43
C ASP A 12 11.70 -8.97 10.91
N ARG A 13 12.76 -8.24 11.22
CA ARG A 13 14.01 -8.84 11.75
C ARG A 13 13.79 -9.57 13.07
N THR A 14 12.98 -9.00 13.97
CA THR A 14 12.67 -9.62 15.26
C THR A 14 11.88 -10.91 15.07
N LEU A 15 10.86 -10.91 14.20
CA LEU A 15 10.03 -12.09 13.92
C LEU A 15 10.84 -13.19 13.23
N ARG A 16 11.70 -12.84 12.26
CA ARG A 16 12.60 -13.80 11.61
C ARG A 16 13.69 -14.36 12.55
N GLY A 17 14.04 -13.63 13.60
CA GLY A 17 14.96 -14.08 14.64
C GLY A 17 14.30 -14.93 15.73
N SER A 18 12.98 -15.13 15.68
CA SER A 18 12.25 -16.01 16.59
C SER A 18 12.13 -17.43 15.99
N ASP A 19 11.43 -18.32 16.71
CA ASP A 19 11.20 -19.71 16.27
C ASP A 19 10.14 -19.84 15.14
N LEU A 20 9.68 -18.72 14.56
CA LEU A 20 8.73 -18.72 13.45
C LEU A 20 9.43 -19.05 12.14
N ASP A 21 8.79 -19.85 11.31
CA ASP A 21 9.20 -19.98 9.91
C ASP A 21 9.01 -18.63 9.17
N GLN A 22 9.73 -18.47 8.06
CA GLN A 22 9.77 -17.22 7.31
C GLN A 22 8.38 -16.76 6.83
N GLN A 23 7.51 -17.69 6.41
CA GLN A 23 6.18 -17.33 5.94
C GLN A 23 5.29 -16.87 7.11
N SER A 24 5.33 -17.59 8.22
CA SER A 24 4.59 -17.22 9.45
C SER A 24 5.03 -15.85 9.98
N ALA A 25 6.33 -15.54 9.93
CA ALA A 25 6.85 -14.24 10.33
C ALA A 25 6.31 -13.11 9.42
N ARG A 26 6.29 -13.33 8.10
CA ARG A 26 5.71 -12.38 7.13
C ARG A 26 4.22 -12.17 7.32
N ASP A 27 3.47 -13.26 7.50
CA ASP A 27 2.02 -13.19 7.71
C ASP A 27 1.69 -12.44 9.00
N ALA A 28 2.40 -12.72 10.09
CA ALA A 28 2.25 -12.01 11.36
C ALA A 28 2.54 -10.51 11.20
N LEU A 29 3.62 -10.16 10.49
CA LEU A 29 3.97 -8.77 10.21
C LEU A 29 2.87 -8.06 9.41
N ALA A 30 2.35 -8.73 8.37
CA ALA A 30 1.28 -8.20 7.54
C ALA A 30 -0.01 -8.00 8.33
N ASP A 31 -0.40 -8.94 9.17
CA ASP A 31 -1.61 -8.88 10.00
C ASP A 31 -1.53 -7.75 11.04
N ILE A 32 -0.40 -7.62 11.73
CA ILE A 32 -0.17 -6.55 12.70
C ILE A 32 -0.28 -5.18 12.01
N GLY A 33 0.44 -4.99 10.91
CA GLY A 33 0.42 -3.74 10.16
C GLY A 33 -0.97 -3.42 9.61
N TRP A 34 -1.68 -4.42 9.06
CA TRP A 34 -3.05 -4.24 8.58
C TRP A 34 -4.00 -3.85 9.71
N SER A 35 -3.86 -4.44 10.89
CA SER A 35 -4.73 -4.13 12.04
C SER A 35 -4.70 -2.65 12.42
N VAL A 36 -3.53 -2.02 12.28
CA VAL A 36 -3.33 -0.57 12.52
C VAL A 36 -3.83 0.23 11.32
N TYR A 37 -3.39 -0.12 10.12
CA TYR A 37 -3.64 0.66 8.91
C TYR A 37 -5.13 0.73 8.56
N ARG A 38 -5.88 -0.37 8.72
CA ARG A 38 -7.32 -0.40 8.46
C ARG A 38 -8.11 0.58 9.34
N ARG A 39 -7.65 0.81 10.59
CA ARG A 39 -8.30 1.78 11.48
C ARG A 39 -8.08 3.20 11.01
N LEU A 40 -6.87 3.52 10.58
CA LEU A 40 -6.54 4.83 10.00
C LEU A 40 -7.34 5.09 8.73
N LEU A 41 -7.44 4.10 7.84
CA LEU A 41 -8.25 4.20 6.62
C LEU A 41 -9.73 4.35 6.92
N ALA A 42 -10.28 3.57 7.84
CA ALA A 42 -11.68 3.67 8.24
C ALA A 42 -12.01 5.06 8.78
N LEU A 43 -11.13 5.61 9.63
CA LEU A 43 -11.30 6.94 10.21
C LEU A 43 -11.15 8.05 9.14
N SER A 44 -10.13 7.99 8.31
CA SER A 44 -9.88 8.99 7.27
C SER A 44 -10.94 8.98 6.16
N SER A 45 -11.57 7.83 5.87
CA SER A 45 -12.65 7.71 4.90
C SER A 45 -14.04 8.06 5.45
N LEU A 46 -14.18 8.20 6.77
CA LEU A 46 -15.47 8.47 7.42
C LEU A 46 -16.20 9.71 6.87
N PRO A 47 -15.55 10.87 6.65
CA PRO A 47 -16.25 12.04 6.09
C PRO A 47 -16.86 11.74 4.72
N ALA A 48 -16.12 11.04 3.84
CA ALA A 48 -16.63 10.66 2.53
C ALA A 48 -17.83 9.70 2.63
N ARG A 49 -17.78 8.75 3.58
CA ARG A 49 -18.86 7.79 3.82
C ARG A 49 -20.14 8.43 4.34
N LEU A 50 -20.02 9.48 5.14
CA LEU A 50 -21.18 10.22 5.66
C LEU A 50 -21.86 11.09 4.60
N VAL A 51 -21.09 11.60 3.62
CA VAL A 51 -21.60 12.55 2.62
C VAL A 51 -22.13 11.85 1.38
N THR A 52 -21.60 10.68 1.00
CA THR A 52 -22.03 9.99 -0.22
C THR A 52 -22.13 8.49 -0.06
N ARG A 53 -23.08 7.89 -0.81
CA ARG A 53 -23.21 6.42 -0.95
C ARG A 53 -22.47 5.88 -2.18
N ASP A 54 -22.00 6.75 -3.05
CA ASP A 54 -21.29 6.42 -4.28
C ASP A 54 -19.85 6.00 -3.96
N ALA A 55 -19.50 4.73 -4.23
CA ALA A 55 -18.20 4.15 -3.95
C ALA A 55 -17.05 4.88 -4.69
N GLY A 56 -17.26 5.22 -5.95
CA GLY A 56 -16.28 5.97 -6.75
C GLY A 56 -16.02 7.37 -6.20
N LYS A 57 -17.06 8.06 -5.71
CA LYS A 57 -16.87 9.37 -5.05
C LYS A 57 -16.12 9.22 -3.73
N ARG A 58 -16.43 8.18 -2.92
CA ARG A 58 -15.68 7.90 -1.68
C ARG A 58 -14.21 7.69 -1.94
N LEU A 59 -13.88 6.83 -2.91
CA LEU A 59 -12.49 6.59 -3.34
C LEU A 59 -11.82 7.89 -3.79
N ARG A 60 -12.44 8.62 -4.73
CA ARG A 60 -11.85 9.86 -5.25
C ARG A 60 -11.56 10.90 -4.16
N TRP A 61 -12.48 11.08 -3.22
CA TRP A 61 -12.31 12.07 -2.15
C TRP A 61 -11.28 11.62 -1.12
N SER A 62 -11.34 10.35 -0.71
CA SER A 62 -10.39 9.80 0.27
C SER A 62 -8.97 9.77 -0.29
N ILE A 63 -8.78 9.28 -1.52
CA ILE A 63 -7.45 9.23 -2.15
C ILE A 63 -6.89 10.64 -2.36
N ARG A 64 -7.69 11.60 -2.83
CA ARG A 64 -7.25 12.99 -2.93
C ARG A 64 -6.87 13.58 -1.59
N GLY A 65 -7.63 13.31 -0.54
CA GLY A 65 -7.29 13.72 0.81
C GLY A 65 -5.96 13.14 1.29
N LEU A 66 -5.76 11.85 1.10
CA LEU A 66 -4.51 11.18 1.44
C LEU A 66 -3.31 11.72 0.65
N LEU A 67 -3.49 12.04 -0.62
CA LEU A 67 -2.44 12.61 -1.47
C LEU A 67 -2.07 14.05 -1.07
N VAL A 68 -2.96 14.78 -0.39
CA VAL A 68 -2.64 16.07 0.24
C VAL A 68 -1.91 15.86 1.57
N PHE A 69 -2.43 14.97 2.39
CA PHE A 69 -1.83 14.57 3.67
C PHE A 69 -2.16 13.10 3.96
N PRO A 70 -1.19 12.24 4.27
CA PRO A 70 0.21 12.52 4.61
C PRO A 70 1.21 12.43 3.46
N PHE A 71 0.78 12.31 2.20
CA PHE A 71 1.71 12.07 1.08
C PHE A 71 2.39 13.34 0.54
N ARG A 72 1.95 14.53 0.95
CA ARG A 72 2.61 15.82 0.66
C ARG A 72 3.11 16.56 1.90
N PRO A 73 3.77 15.93 2.86
CA PRO A 73 4.37 16.68 3.95
C PRO A 73 5.52 17.53 3.41
N VAL A 74 5.75 18.67 4.06
CA VAL A 74 6.89 19.55 3.76
C VAL A 74 8.17 18.83 4.18
N GLY A 75 9.12 18.71 3.28
CA GLY A 75 10.42 18.08 3.51
C GLY A 75 10.84 17.15 2.38
N ALA A 76 12.13 17.09 2.12
CA ALA A 76 12.72 16.21 1.11
C ALA A 76 13.39 14.99 1.78
N PRO A 77 13.41 13.84 1.08
CA PRO A 77 12.69 13.51 -0.12
C PRO A 77 11.25 13.07 0.18
N GLY A 78 10.28 13.78 -0.40
CA GLY A 78 8.86 13.43 -0.30
C GLY A 78 8.44 12.35 -1.30
N TYR A 79 7.14 12.00 -1.29
CA TYR A 79 6.57 11.20 -2.37
C TYR A 79 6.57 11.99 -3.67
N ALA A 80 6.95 11.33 -4.78
CA ALA A 80 6.75 11.85 -6.12
C ALA A 80 5.63 11.05 -6.78
N ALA A 81 4.53 11.71 -7.10
CA ALA A 81 3.36 11.06 -7.67
C ALA A 81 2.67 11.97 -8.70
N GLU A 82 2.27 11.38 -9.79
CA GLU A 82 1.33 11.97 -10.75
C GLU A 82 -0.07 11.43 -10.49
N ILE A 83 -1.08 12.30 -10.64
CA ILE A 83 -2.48 11.96 -10.41
C ILE A 83 -3.25 12.31 -11.66
N PHE A 84 -3.98 11.36 -12.21
CA PHE A 84 -4.84 11.59 -13.35
C PHE A 84 -6.13 10.79 -13.25
N ARG A 85 -7.10 11.12 -14.07
CA ARG A 85 -8.41 10.47 -14.12
C ARG A 85 -8.56 9.72 -15.44
N GLN A 86 -9.16 8.54 -15.35
CA GLN A 86 -9.61 7.79 -16.51
C GLN A 86 -11.08 7.44 -16.29
N GLY A 87 -11.97 8.20 -16.90
CA GLY A 87 -13.39 8.11 -16.62
C GLY A 87 -13.71 8.47 -15.15
N GLU A 88 -14.29 7.53 -14.41
CA GLU A 88 -14.59 7.66 -12.99
C GLU A 88 -13.46 7.21 -12.08
N ASP A 89 -12.49 6.47 -12.60
CA ASP A 89 -11.34 5.98 -11.85
C ASP A 89 -10.35 7.11 -11.55
N ILE A 90 -9.59 6.93 -10.47
CA ILE A 90 -8.45 7.77 -10.13
C ILE A 90 -7.18 6.93 -10.21
N ASN A 91 -6.21 7.41 -10.97
CA ASN A 91 -4.91 6.76 -11.14
C ASN A 91 -3.83 7.59 -10.47
N THR A 92 -2.90 6.89 -9.83
CA THR A 92 -1.74 7.49 -9.18
C THR A 92 -0.49 6.75 -9.61
N HIS A 93 0.47 7.46 -10.19
CA HIS A 93 1.76 6.93 -10.58
C HIS A 93 2.83 7.45 -9.62
N PHE A 94 3.28 6.61 -8.69
CA PHE A 94 4.37 6.97 -7.78
C PHE A 94 5.72 6.55 -8.39
N THR A 95 6.58 7.54 -8.60
CA THR A 95 7.97 7.33 -9.03
C THR A 95 8.95 7.38 -7.85
N HIS A 96 8.50 7.86 -6.69
CA HIS A 96 9.26 7.83 -5.44
C HIS A 96 8.33 7.60 -4.24
N CYS A 97 8.72 6.65 -3.39
CA CYS A 97 8.02 6.28 -2.16
C CYS A 97 9.04 6.24 -1.01
N PRO A 98 9.10 7.24 -0.12
CA PRO A 98 10.12 7.32 0.92
C PRO A 98 10.22 6.08 1.82
N PRO A 99 9.11 5.47 2.31
CA PRO A 99 9.21 4.26 3.12
C PRO A 99 9.78 3.07 2.34
N GLN A 100 9.41 2.90 1.07
CA GLN A 100 9.97 1.85 0.21
C GLN A 100 11.46 2.09 -0.06
N SER A 101 11.85 3.34 -0.36
CA SER A 101 13.26 3.71 -0.58
C SER A 101 14.11 3.47 0.67
N PHE A 102 13.54 3.70 1.87
CA PHE A 102 14.19 3.37 3.12
C PHE A 102 14.40 1.85 3.27
N ALA A 103 13.33 1.05 3.07
CA ALA A 103 13.43 -0.41 3.19
C ALA A 103 14.44 -1.00 2.18
N ARG A 104 14.45 -0.49 0.94
CA ARG A 104 15.43 -0.87 -0.09
C ARG A 104 16.85 -0.53 0.34
N ARG A 105 17.08 0.69 0.80
CA ARG A 105 18.40 1.11 1.27
C ARG A 105 18.90 0.22 2.40
N ILE A 106 18.06 -0.11 3.37
CA ILE A 106 18.44 -1.03 4.46
C ILE A 106 18.76 -2.42 3.90
N ALA A 107 17.98 -2.94 2.97
CA ALA A 107 18.25 -4.22 2.33
C ALA A 107 19.63 -4.22 1.65
N ASP A 108 19.94 -3.17 0.90
CA ASP A 108 21.21 -3.02 0.17
C ASP A 108 22.40 -2.82 1.13
N GLU A 109 22.29 -1.96 2.13
CA GLU A 109 23.37 -1.64 3.09
C GLU A 109 23.70 -2.80 4.04
N THR A 110 22.73 -3.68 4.30
CA THR A 110 22.90 -4.80 5.26
C THR A 110 22.91 -6.17 4.60
N ASP A 111 22.88 -6.23 3.27
CA ASP A 111 22.77 -7.49 2.48
C ASP A 111 21.61 -8.37 2.97
N ASP A 112 20.47 -7.73 3.28
CA ASP A 112 19.26 -8.36 3.81
C ASP A 112 18.05 -8.06 2.89
N PRO A 113 17.90 -8.80 1.77
CA PRO A 113 16.81 -8.59 0.83
C PRO A 113 15.42 -8.79 1.46
N GLU A 114 15.36 -9.55 2.58
CA GLU A 114 14.12 -9.79 3.31
C GLU A 114 13.54 -8.53 3.94
N ALA A 115 14.36 -7.54 4.28
CA ALA A 115 13.88 -6.26 4.79
C ALA A 115 12.97 -5.53 3.78
N LEU A 116 13.32 -5.57 2.48
CA LEU A 116 12.46 -5.04 1.41
C LEU A 116 11.26 -5.95 1.16
N ALA A 117 11.46 -7.28 1.18
CA ALA A 117 10.39 -8.25 0.99
C ALA A 117 9.33 -8.15 2.09
N GLY A 118 9.72 -8.01 3.36
CA GLY A 118 8.81 -7.79 4.48
C GLY A 118 7.97 -6.53 4.31
N PHE A 119 8.58 -5.42 3.88
CA PHE A 119 7.86 -4.19 3.56
C PHE A 119 6.90 -4.38 2.37
N ALA A 120 7.33 -5.04 1.31
CA ALA A 120 6.52 -5.28 0.11
C ALA A 120 5.32 -6.20 0.38
N ASN A 121 5.51 -7.22 1.21
CA ASN A 121 4.46 -8.18 1.58
C ASN A 121 3.51 -7.65 2.68
N SER A 122 3.77 -6.50 3.26
CA SER A 122 2.89 -5.80 4.20
C SER A 122 2.31 -4.53 3.56
N TRP A 123 2.98 -3.40 3.69
CA TRP A 123 2.46 -2.08 3.32
C TRP A 123 2.02 -1.97 1.87
N CYS A 124 2.77 -2.56 0.94
CA CYS A 124 2.38 -2.54 -0.46
C CYS A 124 1.15 -3.41 -0.76
N GLN A 125 0.73 -4.29 0.15
CA GLN A 125 -0.46 -5.13 -0.03
C GLN A 125 -1.73 -4.50 0.51
N TYR A 126 -1.63 -3.52 1.40
CA TYR A 126 -2.80 -2.94 2.06
C TYR A 126 -3.66 -2.08 1.15
N ASP A 127 -3.16 -1.69 -0.02
CA ASP A 127 -3.93 -0.90 -0.99
C ASP A 127 -5.17 -1.66 -1.49
N TRP A 128 -5.07 -2.99 -1.69
CA TRP A 128 -6.20 -3.81 -2.14
C TRP A 128 -7.36 -3.82 -1.14
N PRO A 129 -7.19 -4.34 0.08
CA PRO A 129 -8.27 -4.31 1.06
C PRO A 129 -8.58 -2.88 1.51
N GLY A 130 -7.64 -1.96 1.40
CA GLY A 130 -7.82 -0.55 1.72
C GLY A 130 -8.79 0.15 0.77
N ALA A 131 -8.68 -0.08 -0.53
CA ALA A 131 -9.61 0.47 -1.51
C ALA A 131 -11.05 -0.04 -1.29
N ASP A 132 -11.21 -1.35 -1.07
CA ASP A 132 -12.50 -1.95 -0.78
C ASP A 132 -13.10 -1.40 0.54
N LEU A 133 -12.25 -1.20 1.54
CA LEU A 133 -12.66 -0.56 2.79
C LEU A 133 -13.15 0.87 2.57
N ILE A 134 -12.46 1.67 1.74
CA ILE A 134 -12.86 3.06 1.44
C ILE A 134 -14.16 3.09 0.63
N ALA A 135 -14.26 2.25 -0.40
CA ALA A 135 -15.45 2.11 -1.23
C ALA A 135 -16.69 1.76 -0.41
N ALA A 136 -16.55 0.81 0.51
CA ALA A 136 -17.57 0.42 1.50
C ALA A 136 -18.95 0.14 0.89
N ASP A 137 -19.00 -0.51 -0.26
CA ASP A 137 -20.21 -0.91 -0.97
C ASP A 137 -20.47 -2.43 -0.88
N GLY A 138 -19.61 -3.16 -0.17
CA GLY A 138 -19.69 -4.61 0.00
C GLY A 138 -19.02 -5.41 -1.12
N HIS A 139 -18.48 -4.75 -2.12
CA HIS A 139 -17.76 -5.40 -3.22
C HIS A 139 -16.25 -5.36 -3.01
N ARG A 140 -15.54 -6.25 -3.71
CA ARG A 140 -14.07 -6.29 -3.78
C ARG A 140 -13.61 -5.95 -5.20
N GLY A 141 -12.35 -5.52 -5.33
CA GLY A 141 -11.76 -5.25 -6.64
C GLY A 141 -11.72 -3.78 -7.02
N HIS A 142 -11.75 -2.90 -6.03
CA HIS A 142 -11.63 -1.46 -6.23
C HIS A 142 -10.18 -0.96 -6.40
N TYR A 143 -9.21 -1.90 -6.53
CA TYR A 143 -7.81 -1.55 -6.71
C TYR A 143 -7.11 -2.47 -7.70
N ILE A 144 -6.30 -1.88 -8.57
CA ILE A 144 -5.45 -2.59 -9.53
C ILE A 144 -4.06 -1.97 -9.48
N ARG A 145 -3.04 -2.81 -9.46
CA ARG A 145 -1.64 -2.42 -9.63
C ARG A 145 -0.90 -3.53 -10.36
N ARG A 146 -0.16 -3.19 -11.41
CA ARG A 146 0.60 -4.13 -12.22
C ARG A 146 2.10 -4.01 -12.01
N ARG A 147 2.56 -2.80 -11.66
CA ARG A 147 3.97 -2.46 -11.44
C ARG A 147 4.17 -1.88 -10.05
N THR A 148 5.29 -2.17 -9.43
CA THR A 148 5.62 -1.62 -8.12
C THR A 148 7.11 -1.34 -7.96
N LEU A 149 7.43 -0.20 -7.36
CA LEU A 149 8.80 0.15 -6.99
C LEU A 149 9.48 -0.95 -6.17
N SER A 150 8.75 -1.67 -5.33
CA SER A 150 9.30 -2.75 -4.51
C SER A 150 9.76 -3.96 -5.32
N ALA A 151 9.20 -4.19 -6.51
CA ALA A 151 9.66 -5.21 -7.46
C ALA A 151 10.78 -4.72 -8.39
N GLY A 152 11.20 -3.45 -8.28
CA GLY A 152 12.21 -2.85 -9.15
C GLY A 152 11.63 -2.14 -10.37
N ASP A 153 10.31 -2.06 -10.49
CA ASP A 153 9.70 -1.27 -11.56
C ASP A 153 9.97 0.24 -11.37
N PRO A 154 9.95 1.03 -12.44
CA PRO A 154 10.20 2.47 -12.35
C PRO A 154 9.02 3.25 -11.72
N VAL A 155 7.88 2.59 -11.51
CA VAL A 155 6.66 3.23 -11.03
C VAL A 155 5.75 2.23 -10.29
N CYS A 156 5.04 2.72 -9.26
CA CYS A 156 3.83 2.06 -8.78
C CYS A 156 2.63 2.62 -9.54
N ASP A 157 2.04 1.81 -10.43
CA ASP A 157 0.88 2.20 -11.26
C ASP A 157 -0.42 1.78 -10.58
N MET A 158 -0.92 2.63 -9.71
CA MET A 158 -2.11 2.36 -8.92
C MET A 158 -3.36 2.90 -9.62
N CYS A 159 -4.36 2.03 -9.80
CA CYS A 159 -5.70 2.41 -10.24
C CYS A 159 -6.71 2.13 -9.13
N TRP A 160 -7.41 3.17 -8.72
CA TRP A 160 -8.49 3.15 -7.73
C TRP A 160 -9.80 3.15 -8.49
N ALA A 161 -10.35 1.95 -8.71
CA ALA A 161 -11.49 1.73 -9.60
C ALA A 161 -12.79 2.14 -8.92
N ALA A 162 -13.54 3.04 -9.57
CA ALA A 162 -14.85 3.48 -9.09
C ALA A 162 -15.86 2.32 -9.03
N HIS A 163 -15.73 1.38 -9.96
CA HIS A 163 -16.52 0.16 -10.01
C HIS A 163 -15.59 -1.07 -9.87
N PRO A 164 -16.03 -2.11 -9.12
CA PRO A 164 -15.21 -3.28 -8.93
C PRO A 164 -14.91 -3.95 -10.27
N THR A 165 -13.65 -4.23 -10.51
CA THR A 165 -13.24 -4.99 -11.67
C THR A 165 -13.37 -6.48 -11.35
N HIS A 166 -14.15 -7.22 -12.12
CA HIS A 166 -14.31 -8.68 -12.00
C HIS A 166 -13.05 -9.48 -12.36
N THR A 167 -11.92 -8.85 -12.54
CA THR A 167 -10.64 -9.54 -12.56
C THR A 167 -10.31 -10.00 -11.13
N ALA A 168 -11.11 -10.98 -10.70
CA ALA A 168 -11.04 -11.64 -9.41
C ALA A 168 -9.80 -12.53 -9.29
N ASN A 169 -8.63 -12.05 -9.59
CA ASN A 169 -7.36 -12.72 -9.31
C ASN A 169 -6.24 -11.69 -9.19
N GLY A 170 -6.46 -10.65 -8.38
CA GLY A 170 -5.40 -9.78 -7.89
C GLY A 170 -4.59 -10.43 -6.75
N HIS A 171 -4.62 -11.75 -6.64
CA HIS A 171 -3.60 -12.44 -5.88
C HIS A 171 -2.32 -12.37 -6.69
N LEU A 172 -1.32 -11.71 -6.11
CA LEU A 172 0.05 -11.77 -6.58
C LEU A 172 0.35 -13.15 -7.17
N GLN A 173 0.53 -13.20 -8.49
CA GLN A 173 1.39 -14.24 -9.03
C GLN A 173 2.70 -14.10 -8.26
N LYS A 174 2.99 -15.13 -7.47
CA LYS A 174 4.29 -15.30 -6.84
C LYS A 174 5.32 -14.95 -7.89
N ALA A 175 6.00 -13.82 -7.71
CA ALA A 175 7.22 -13.57 -8.43
C ALA A 175 8.16 -14.72 -8.04
N GLY A 176 8.22 -15.72 -8.89
CA GLY A 176 9.20 -16.78 -8.82
C GLY A 176 10.54 -16.09 -9.00
N VAL A 177 11.25 -15.93 -7.91
CA VAL A 177 12.69 -15.68 -7.95
C VAL A 177 13.30 -17.03 -8.31
N SER A 178 13.70 -17.14 -9.58
CA SER A 178 14.62 -18.18 -10.07
C SER A 178 16.02 -17.80 -9.67
#